data_93024d0ca926dae7afeec520400693bb
#
_entry.id   93024d0ca926dae7afeec520400693bb
#
_cell.length_a   1.000
_cell.length_b   1.000
_cell.length_c   1.000
_cell.angle_alpha   90.00
_cell.angle_beta   90.00
_cell.angle_gamma   90.00
#
_symmetry.space_group_name_H-M   'P 1'
#
loop_
_entity.id
_entity.type
_entity.pdbx_description
1 polymer ?
#
loop_
_entity_poly.entity_id
_entity_poly.type
_entity_poly.pdbx_seq_one_letter_code
_entity_poly.pdbx_strand_id
1 'polypeptide(L)'
;MTDIYNIKINSLQNKAIDLSEYKNKYILFVNVASKCGFTSQYKELEELYKMHKDNLMIIGSPCNQFGSQEPGTSEDIEAFCKVNFGVTFLMTEKIDVKGSKQHALYKWLTDKTLNNSKSSSVKWNFQKYLVSPEGQLVDYYFSITKPSSSKITKHLI
;
A
#
# COMPACT_ATOMS: atom_id res chain seq x y z
N MET A 1 14.81 -16.50 -4.38
CA MET A 1 14.11 -15.45 -3.62
C MET A 1 13.46 -14.46 -4.60
N THR A 2 12.18 -14.16 -4.40
CA THR A 2 11.48 -13.24 -5.31
C THR A 2 11.83 -11.80 -4.97
N ASP A 3 12.28 -11.05 -5.97
CA ASP A 3 12.52 -9.62 -5.85
C ASP A 3 11.18 -8.88 -5.92
N ILE A 4 10.91 -7.98 -4.96
CA ILE A 4 9.67 -7.19 -4.94
C ILE A 4 9.44 -6.47 -6.26
N TYR A 5 10.49 -6.01 -6.92
CA TYR A 5 10.37 -5.24 -8.17
C TYR A 5 9.95 -6.08 -9.38
N ASN A 6 10.00 -7.40 -9.27
CA ASN A 6 9.58 -8.32 -10.34
C ASN A 6 8.11 -8.74 -10.22
N ILE A 7 7.41 -8.32 -9.17
CA ILE A 7 6.02 -8.69 -8.96
C ILE A 7 5.13 -7.91 -9.93
N LYS A 8 4.21 -8.61 -10.59
CA LYS A 8 3.28 -8.03 -11.57
C LYS A 8 2.00 -7.61 -10.88
N ILE A 9 1.59 -6.38 -11.10
CA ILE A 9 0.31 -5.84 -10.61
C ILE A 9 -0.13 -4.72 -11.54
N ASN A 10 -1.44 -4.56 -11.71
CA ASN A 10 -2.00 -3.50 -12.52
C ASN A 10 -2.46 -2.31 -11.67
N SER A 11 -2.49 -1.15 -12.29
CA SER A 11 -3.05 0.05 -11.67
C SER A 11 -4.58 -0.02 -11.65
N LEU A 12 -5.18 0.95 -10.97
CA LEU A 12 -6.63 1.12 -10.92
C LEU A 12 -7.23 1.31 -12.32
N GLN A 13 -6.44 1.85 -13.27
CA GLN A 13 -6.83 2.04 -14.67
C GLN A 13 -6.50 0.83 -15.54
N ASN A 14 -6.17 -0.30 -14.94
CA ASN A 14 -5.83 -1.57 -15.60
C ASN A 14 -4.59 -1.48 -16.50
N LYS A 15 -3.61 -0.69 -16.09
CA LYS A 15 -2.31 -0.59 -16.76
C LYS A 15 -1.24 -1.25 -15.90
N ALA A 16 -0.27 -1.92 -16.54
CA ALA A 16 0.81 -2.56 -15.81
C ALA A 16 1.62 -1.54 -14.99
N ILE A 17 1.86 -1.84 -13.72
CA ILE A 17 2.75 -1.07 -12.86
C ILE A 17 4.12 -1.74 -12.90
N ASP A 18 5.15 -0.97 -13.21
CA ASP A 18 6.53 -1.43 -13.14
C ASP A 18 7.13 -0.96 -11.81
N LEU A 19 7.17 -1.86 -10.83
CA LEU A 19 7.69 -1.53 -9.50
C LEU A 19 9.17 -1.15 -9.54
N SER A 20 9.92 -1.59 -10.56
CA SER A 20 11.33 -1.25 -10.69
C SER A 20 11.58 0.25 -10.92
N GLU A 21 10.57 0.99 -11.36
CA GLU A 21 10.65 2.45 -11.47
C GLU A 21 10.85 3.13 -10.12
N TYR A 22 10.54 2.44 -9.02
CA TYR A 22 10.63 2.97 -7.66
C TYR A 22 11.84 2.46 -6.90
N LYS A 23 12.79 1.81 -7.58
CA LYS A 23 14.09 1.50 -6.99
C LYS A 23 14.74 2.78 -6.50
N ASN A 24 15.46 2.69 -5.39
CA ASN A 24 16.13 3.81 -4.74
C ASN A 24 15.17 4.77 -4.00
N LYS A 25 13.90 4.40 -3.89
CA LYS A 25 12.92 5.10 -3.06
C LYS A 25 12.35 4.14 -2.03
N TYR A 26 11.91 4.68 -0.89
CA TYR A 26 11.03 3.93 -0.01
C TYR A 26 9.69 3.73 -0.71
N ILE A 27 9.07 2.58 -0.47
CA ILE A 27 7.69 2.33 -0.91
C ILE A 27 6.87 1.98 0.32
N LEU A 28 5.77 2.71 0.54
CA LEU A 28 4.80 2.40 1.57
C LEU A 28 3.58 1.77 0.91
N PHE A 29 3.38 0.48 1.16
CA PHE A 29 2.22 -0.26 0.67
C PHE A 29 1.12 -0.21 1.72
N VAL A 30 -0.10 0.12 1.31
CA VAL A 30 -1.25 0.26 2.20
C VAL A 30 -2.46 -0.40 1.54
N ASN A 31 -3.15 -1.29 2.24
CA ASN A 31 -4.42 -1.80 1.77
C ASN A 31 -5.52 -0.82 2.20
N VAL A 32 -6.33 -0.37 1.25
CA VAL A 32 -7.24 0.76 1.47
C VAL A 32 -8.69 0.40 1.23
N ALA A 33 -9.59 1.21 1.77
CA ALA A 33 -11.03 1.05 1.61
C ALA A 33 -11.72 2.41 1.67
N SER A 34 -12.87 2.52 0.98
CA SER A 34 -13.62 3.78 0.88
C SER A 34 -14.64 3.99 2.00
N LYS A 35 -14.98 2.93 2.76
CA LYS A 35 -16.06 2.97 3.76
C LYS A 35 -15.59 2.54 5.16
N CYS A 36 -14.33 2.69 5.47
CA CYS A 36 -13.73 2.30 6.74
C CYS A 36 -13.67 3.48 7.72
N GLY A 37 -13.65 3.20 9.02
CA GLY A 37 -13.39 4.22 10.03
C GLY A 37 -12.01 4.87 9.89
N PHE A 38 -11.05 4.19 9.24
CA PHE A 38 -9.72 4.73 8.98
C PHE A 38 -9.59 5.40 7.60
N THR A 39 -10.66 5.51 6.82
CA THR A 39 -10.62 6.07 5.46
C THR A 39 -10.08 7.51 5.44
N SER A 40 -10.27 8.27 6.53
CA SER A 40 -9.70 9.60 6.67
C SER A 40 -8.16 9.60 6.58
N GLN A 41 -7.50 8.48 6.77
CA GLN A 41 -6.03 8.38 6.60
C GLN A 41 -5.58 8.62 5.16
N TYR A 42 -6.47 8.57 4.17
CA TYR A 42 -6.12 8.99 2.81
C TYR A 42 -5.52 10.40 2.78
N LYS A 43 -6.08 11.31 3.58
CA LYS A 43 -5.59 12.69 3.66
C LYS A 43 -4.13 12.72 4.15
N GLU A 44 -3.85 12.01 5.23
CA GLU A 44 -2.49 11.96 5.79
C GLU A 44 -1.52 11.24 4.86
N LEU A 45 -1.97 10.19 4.16
CA LEU A 45 -1.16 9.50 3.17
C LEU A 45 -0.77 10.44 2.03
N GLU A 46 -1.71 11.22 1.52
CA GLU A 46 -1.42 12.17 0.45
C GLU A 46 -0.47 13.28 0.92
N GLU A 47 -0.65 13.77 2.14
CA GLU A 47 0.25 14.76 2.74
C GLU A 47 1.67 14.20 2.88
N LEU A 48 1.79 12.97 3.38
CA LEU A 48 3.08 12.29 3.52
C LEU A 48 3.76 12.12 2.15
N TYR A 49 3.01 11.69 1.15
CA TYR A 49 3.52 11.52 -0.20
C TYR A 49 4.05 12.84 -0.76
N LYS A 50 3.28 13.92 -0.65
CA LYS A 50 3.70 15.23 -1.15
C LYS A 50 4.96 15.75 -0.44
N MET A 51 5.05 15.53 0.85
CA MET A 51 6.18 15.99 1.66
C MET A 51 7.48 15.24 1.31
N HIS A 52 7.38 13.96 0.95
CA HIS A 52 8.54 13.08 0.72
C HIS A 52 8.63 12.56 -0.71
N LYS A 53 8.06 13.27 -1.66
CA LYS A 53 7.89 12.81 -3.04
C LYS A 53 9.19 12.39 -3.71
N ASP A 54 10.31 12.99 -3.33
CA ASP A 54 11.61 12.69 -3.92
C ASP A 54 12.17 11.33 -3.48
N ASN A 55 11.80 10.85 -2.30
CA ASN A 55 12.35 9.61 -1.73
C ASN A 55 11.29 8.59 -1.29
N LEU A 56 10.02 8.85 -1.55
CA LEU A 56 8.92 7.97 -1.16
C LEU A 56 7.89 7.84 -2.27
N MET A 57 7.48 6.60 -2.57
CA MET A 57 6.26 6.30 -3.30
C MET A 57 5.27 5.62 -2.35
N ILE A 58 4.01 6.00 -2.42
CA ILE A 58 2.93 5.31 -1.71
C ILE A 58 2.11 4.54 -2.73
N ILE A 59 1.86 3.27 -2.44
CA ILE A 59 1.04 2.40 -3.29
C ILE A 59 -0.14 1.89 -2.48
N GLY A 60 -1.33 2.38 -2.79
CA GLY A 60 -2.57 1.94 -2.16
C GLY A 60 -3.20 0.80 -2.96
N SER A 61 -3.58 -0.27 -2.28
CA SER A 61 -4.25 -1.41 -2.91
C SER A 61 -5.65 -1.57 -2.31
N PRO A 62 -6.70 -1.25 -3.09
CA PRO A 62 -8.07 -1.44 -2.60
C PRO A 62 -8.34 -2.91 -2.30
N CYS A 63 -9.01 -3.17 -1.18
CA CYS A 63 -9.31 -4.53 -0.73
C CYS A 63 -10.67 -4.57 -0.06
N ASN A 64 -11.51 -5.56 -0.43
CA ASN A 64 -12.87 -5.70 0.11
C ASN A 64 -12.98 -6.77 1.20
N GLN A 65 -11.87 -7.30 1.69
CA GLN A 65 -11.87 -8.44 2.62
C GLN A 65 -12.18 -8.09 4.07
N PHE A 66 -12.12 -6.82 4.45
CA PHE A 66 -12.31 -6.39 5.82
C PHE A 66 -13.62 -5.63 5.97
N GLY A 67 -14.66 -6.34 6.43
CA GLY A 67 -15.97 -5.77 6.63
C GLY A 67 -16.69 -5.34 5.35
N SER A 68 -16.24 -5.84 4.19
CA SER A 68 -16.82 -5.46 2.89
C SER A 68 -16.87 -3.93 2.68
N GLN A 69 -15.82 -3.23 3.12
CA GLN A 69 -15.77 -1.76 3.12
C GLN A 69 -15.20 -1.16 1.82
N GLU A 70 -14.93 -2.00 0.79
CA GLU A 70 -14.52 -1.55 -0.54
C GLU A 70 -15.30 -2.28 -1.62
N PRO A 71 -16.65 -2.14 -1.67
CA PRO A 71 -17.46 -2.90 -2.63
C PRO A 71 -17.50 -2.31 -4.03
N GLY A 72 -17.02 -1.08 -4.24
CA GLY A 72 -17.13 -0.37 -5.49
C GLY A 72 -16.24 -0.91 -6.61
N THR A 73 -16.50 -0.43 -7.83
CA THR A 73 -15.68 -0.71 -9.01
C THR A 73 -14.39 0.13 -8.97
N SER A 74 -13.45 -0.16 -9.89
CA SER A 74 -12.24 0.66 -10.02
C SER A 74 -12.56 2.12 -10.33
N GLU A 75 -13.58 2.38 -11.15
CA GLU A 75 -14.03 3.74 -11.47
C GLU A 75 -14.61 4.44 -10.24
N ASP A 76 -15.40 3.72 -9.44
CA ASP A 76 -15.95 4.26 -8.19
C ASP A 76 -14.85 4.64 -7.20
N ILE A 77 -13.85 3.78 -7.06
CA ILE A 77 -12.73 3.99 -6.15
C ILE A 77 -11.89 5.19 -6.61
N GLU A 78 -11.59 5.27 -7.91
CA GLU A 78 -10.84 6.38 -8.47
C GLU A 78 -11.55 7.72 -8.23
N ALA A 79 -12.85 7.77 -8.52
CA ALA A 79 -13.66 8.97 -8.30
C ALA A 79 -13.70 9.35 -6.81
N PHE A 80 -13.89 8.38 -5.93
CA PHE A 80 -13.91 8.60 -4.49
C PHE A 80 -12.60 9.23 -3.99
N CYS A 81 -11.47 8.66 -4.38
CA CYS A 81 -10.17 9.14 -3.94
C CYS A 81 -9.87 10.54 -4.45
N LYS A 82 -10.17 10.82 -5.71
CA LYS A 82 -9.96 12.16 -6.31
C LYS A 82 -10.84 13.21 -5.67
N VAL A 83 -12.13 12.94 -5.58
CA VAL A 83 -13.12 13.95 -5.15
C VAL A 83 -12.99 14.27 -3.67
N ASN A 84 -12.78 13.24 -2.84
CA ASN A 84 -12.79 13.40 -1.39
C ASN A 84 -11.42 13.74 -0.79
N PHE A 85 -10.32 13.26 -1.40
CA PHE A 85 -8.99 13.36 -0.80
C PHE A 85 -7.91 13.88 -1.74
N GLY A 86 -8.21 14.07 -3.02
CA GLY A 86 -7.22 14.55 -4.00
C GLY A 86 -6.00 13.64 -4.12
N VAL A 87 -6.20 12.32 -4.02
CA VAL A 87 -5.13 11.33 -4.03
C VAL A 87 -4.35 11.40 -5.34
N THR A 88 -3.02 11.57 -5.25
CA THR A 88 -2.10 11.57 -6.39
C THR A 88 -1.08 10.44 -6.34
N PHE A 89 -0.94 9.74 -5.21
CA PHE A 89 -0.07 8.57 -5.15
C PHE A 89 -0.67 7.40 -5.93
N LEU A 90 0.14 6.37 -6.16
CA LEU A 90 -0.23 5.24 -7.01
C LEU A 90 -1.27 4.34 -6.34
N MET A 91 -2.28 3.94 -7.11
CA MET A 91 -3.31 2.99 -6.66
C MET A 91 -3.30 1.77 -7.58
N THR A 92 -3.38 0.58 -6.99
CA THR A 92 -3.48 -0.66 -7.77
C THR A 92 -4.94 -1.06 -8.01
N GLU A 93 -5.13 -2.07 -8.86
CA GLU A 93 -6.40 -2.78 -8.96
C GLU A 93 -6.81 -3.34 -7.59
N LYS A 94 -8.10 -3.62 -7.42
CA LYS A 94 -8.60 -4.28 -6.19
C LYS A 94 -8.02 -5.69 -6.11
N ILE A 95 -7.45 -6.04 -4.95
CA ILE A 95 -6.81 -7.35 -4.75
C ILE A 95 -7.22 -7.95 -3.41
N ASP A 96 -6.97 -9.25 -3.26
CA ASP A 96 -7.00 -9.91 -1.97
C ASP A 96 -5.62 -9.83 -1.33
N VAL A 97 -5.57 -9.47 -0.06
CA VAL A 97 -4.32 -9.31 0.69
C VAL A 97 -4.06 -10.46 1.65
N LYS A 98 -5.02 -11.39 1.76
CA LYS A 98 -4.91 -12.60 2.60
C LYS A 98 -5.78 -13.71 2.01
N GLY A 99 -5.61 -14.92 2.54
CA GLY A 99 -6.43 -16.07 2.14
C GLY A 99 -5.93 -16.76 0.88
N SER A 100 -6.76 -17.67 0.34
CA SER A 100 -6.37 -18.54 -0.77
C SER A 100 -6.09 -17.79 -2.07
N LYS A 101 -6.66 -16.60 -2.24
CA LYS A 101 -6.48 -15.76 -3.44
C LYS A 101 -5.56 -14.58 -3.20
N GLN A 102 -4.76 -14.63 -2.14
CA GLN A 102 -3.83 -13.57 -1.80
C GLN A 102 -2.94 -13.24 -3.00
N HIS A 103 -2.87 -11.95 -3.36
CA HIS A 103 -2.02 -11.49 -4.45
C HIS A 103 -0.54 -11.69 -4.12
N ALA A 104 0.27 -11.95 -5.14
CA ALA A 104 1.71 -12.17 -4.98
C ALA A 104 2.41 -11.02 -4.24
N LEU A 105 1.96 -9.78 -4.43
CA LEU A 105 2.50 -8.62 -3.72
C LEU A 105 2.38 -8.81 -2.19
N TYR A 106 1.18 -9.16 -1.72
CA TYR A 106 0.96 -9.33 -0.29
C TYR A 106 1.50 -10.66 0.25
N LYS A 107 1.69 -11.67 -0.60
CA LYS A 107 2.48 -12.85 -0.22
C LYS A 107 3.89 -12.42 0.16
N TRP A 108 4.52 -11.61 -0.69
CA TRP A 108 5.88 -11.13 -0.43
C TRP A 108 5.93 -10.29 0.85
N LEU A 109 4.99 -9.35 1.00
CA LEU A 109 4.98 -8.44 2.16
C LEU A 109 4.76 -9.18 3.49
N THR A 110 4.06 -10.31 3.48
CA THR A 110 3.64 -11.01 4.71
C THR A 110 4.42 -12.29 5.00
N ASP A 111 5.28 -12.75 4.10
CA ASP A 111 5.97 -14.03 4.24
C ASP A 111 7.49 -13.82 4.33
N LYS A 112 8.04 -14.11 5.52
CA LYS A 112 9.48 -13.98 5.77
C LYS A 112 10.33 -14.80 4.81
N THR A 113 9.83 -15.94 4.31
CA THR A 113 10.59 -16.76 3.37
C THR A 113 10.76 -16.05 2.01
N LEU A 114 9.92 -15.08 1.70
CA LEU A 114 9.99 -14.29 0.47
C LEU A 114 10.68 -12.95 0.70
N ASN A 115 10.33 -12.24 1.77
CA ASN A 115 10.86 -10.89 2.01
C ASN A 115 12.14 -10.87 2.84
N ASN A 116 12.52 -12.03 3.40
CA ASN A 116 13.74 -12.22 4.18
C ASN A 116 13.84 -11.31 5.42
N SER A 117 12.71 -10.89 5.95
CA SER A 117 12.65 -9.97 7.10
C SER A 117 11.64 -10.41 8.14
N LYS A 118 10.34 -10.30 7.85
CA LYS A 118 9.27 -10.54 8.81
C LYS A 118 8.09 -11.26 8.20
N SER A 119 7.46 -12.13 9.00
CA SER A 119 6.15 -12.69 8.68
C SER A 119 5.07 -11.94 9.47
N SER A 120 3.91 -11.74 8.83
CA SER A 120 2.77 -11.06 9.43
C SER A 120 1.49 -11.47 8.73
N SER A 121 0.37 -10.94 9.17
CA SER A 121 -0.88 -11.03 8.43
C SER A 121 -1.57 -9.66 8.46
N VAL A 122 -2.31 -9.37 7.41
CA VAL A 122 -3.08 -8.12 7.37
C VAL A 122 -4.32 -8.29 8.24
N LYS A 123 -4.49 -7.43 9.23
CA LYS A 123 -5.55 -7.53 10.24
C LYS A 123 -6.77 -6.68 9.92
N TRP A 124 -6.59 -5.57 9.23
CA TRP A 124 -7.67 -4.65 8.88
C TRP A 124 -7.25 -3.71 7.75
N ASN A 125 -8.17 -2.88 7.29
CA ASN A 125 -7.88 -1.83 6.30
C ASN A 125 -6.84 -0.83 6.84
N PHE A 126 -6.04 -0.26 5.96
CA PHE A 126 -5.00 0.72 6.26
C PHE A 126 -3.85 0.19 7.12
N GLN A 127 -3.57 -1.10 7.04
CA GLN A 127 -2.31 -1.66 7.53
C GLN A 127 -1.21 -1.31 6.52
N LYS A 128 -0.01 -0.98 7.02
CA LYS A 128 1.06 -0.42 6.20
C LYS A 128 2.28 -1.33 6.23
N TYR A 129 2.99 -1.37 5.11
CA TYR A 129 4.25 -2.11 4.94
C TYR A 129 5.26 -1.18 4.28
N LEU A 130 6.42 -1.00 4.91
CA LEU A 130 7.47 -0.12 4.40
C LEU A 130 8.61 -0.93 3.80
N VAL A 131 8.93 -0.67 2.54
CA VAL A 131 10.04 -1.29 1.81
C VAL A 131 11.12 -0.24 1.59
N SER A 132 12.38 -0.62 1.83
CA SER A 132 13.53 0.28 1.72
C SER A 132 13.92 0.56 0.27
N PRO A 133 14.77 1.59 0.03
CA PRO A 133 15.31 1.84 -1.31
C PRO A 133 16.03 0.65 -1.93
N GLU A 134 16.52 -0.29 -1.12
CA GLU A 134 17.20 -1.51 -1.57
C GLU A 134 16.23 -2.68 -1.82
N GLY A 135 14.94 -2.46 -1.66
CA GLY A 135 13.93 -3.51 -1.90
C GLY A 135 13.74 -4.48 -0.76
N GLN A 136 14.07 -4.11 0.46
CA GLN A 136 13.92 -4.94 1.66
C GLN A 136 12.76 -4.46 2.52
N LEU A 137 12.00 -5.40 3.08
CA LEU A 137 10.94 -5.04 4.03
C LEU A 137 11.57 -4.48 5.31
N VAL A 138 11.26 -3.22 5.63
CA VAL A 138 11.76 -2.55 6.84
C VAL A 138 10.91 -2.94 8.04
N ASP A 139 9.59 -2.73 7.94
CA ASP A 139 8.64 -2.99 9.01
C ASP A 139 7.21 -2.94 8.49
N TYR A 140 6.27 -3.29 9.34
CA TYR A 140 4.86 -3.10 9.08
C TYR A 140 4.18 -2.43 10.27
N TYR A 141 3.02 -1.83 10.01
CA TYR A 141 2.31 -1.02 11.02
C TYR A 141 0.82 -1.29 10.92
N PHE A 142 0.17 -1.50 12.06
CA PHE A 142 -1.27 -1.75 12.10
C PHE A 142 -2.05 -0.49 11.70
N SER A 143 -3.34 -0.68 11.42
CA SER A 143 -4.23 0.40 10.94
C SER A 143 -4.18 1.65 11.82
N ILE A 144 -4.10 1.47 13.14
CA ILE A 144 -4.10 2.58 14.10
C ILE A 144 -2.85 3.47 14.00
N THR A 145 -1.74 2.96 13.45
CA THR A 145 -0.54 3.77 13.25
C THR A 145 -0.81 4.76 12.12
N LYS A 146 -0.81 6.04 12.44
CA LYS A 146 -1.06 7.10 11.45
C LYS A 146 0.10 7.21 10.46
N PRO A 147 -0.18 7.59 9.20
CA PRO A 147 0.91 7.84 8.23
C PRO A 147 1.93 8.87 8.70
N SER A 148 1.51 9.85 9.49
CA SER A 148 2.40 10.88 10.06
C SER A 148 3.20 10.41 11.28
N SER A 149 3.02 9.17 11.74
CA SER A 149 3.72 8.64 12.91
C SER A 149 5.23 8.67 12.71
N SER A 150 5.97 9.02 13.78
CA SER A 150 7.43 8.98 13.77
C SER A 150 7.99 7.57 13.51
N LYS A 151 7.20 6.54 13.79
CA LYS A 151 7.57 5.15 13.47
C LYS A 151 7.85 4.97 11.98
N ILE A 152 7.15 5.73 11.13
CA ILE A 152 7.31 5.71 9.69
C ILE A 152 8.24 6.84 9.24
N THR A 153 7.96 8.06 9.65
CA THR A 153 8.66 9.25 9.14
C THR A 153 10.13 9.28 9.50
N LYS A 154 10.54 8.64 10.60
CA LYS A 154 11.96 8.58 10.97
C LYS A 154 12.84 7.93 9.89
N HIS A 155 12.27 7.07 9.05
CA HIS A 155 13.01 6.42 7.96
C HIS A 155 13.16 7.33 6.74
N LEU A 156 12.31 8.33 6.61
CA LEU A 156 12.20 9.17 5.40
C LEU A 156 13.07 10.44 5.46
N ILE A 157 13.73 10.67 6.57
CA ILE A 157 14.58 11.84 6.78
C ILE A 157 15.98 11.61 6.24
#